data_ce16d1aa746ea989144556adf3d63c2d
#
_entry.id   ce16d1aa746ea989144556adf3d63c2d
#
_cell.length_a   1.000
_cell.length_b   1.000
_cell.length_c   1.000
_cell.angle_alpha   90.00
_cell.angle_beta   90.00
_cell.angle_gamma   90.00
#
_symmetry.space_group_name_H-M   'P 1'
#
loop_
_entity.id
_entity.type
_entity.pdbx_description
1 polymer ?
#
loop_
_entity_poly.entity_id
_entity_poly.type
_entity_poly.pdbx_seq_one_letter_code
_entity_poly.pdbx_strand_id
1 'polypeptide(L)'
;MTERKGWGQKLKLATVPLILASLAACATPFKADVSRYQSQLPAPGAGESYYVVADDPALAGGLEFAQYADLVEAQMNRLGYAEAASPEAASLLVRFDYDIDKGREKVRSTGFADPFYSPWYGFSRPYYRSYYRPRFYGRTWGYGFYDPWFDNGYESYTVYTSGIEMKIDRAATGERLFEGKAQAVSTSSRLQYLVPNLVEAMFTDFPGNSGETLRISIAPEKKTVRKVD
;
A
#
# COMPACT_ATOMS: atom_id res chain seq x y z
N MET A 1 -31.15 30.06 46.33
CA MET A 1 -31.59 29.11 45.28
C MET A 1 -30.57 29.17 44.17
N THR A 2 -29.68 28.21 44.13
CA THR A 2 -28.42 28.21 43.40
C THR A 2 -28.55 27.53 42.04
N GLU A 3 -28.13 28.21 40.99
CA GLU A 3 -28.08 27.77 39.61
C GLU A 3 -27.20 26.53 39.44
N ARG A 4 -27.82 25.37 39.15
CA ARG A 4 -27.15 24.14 38.73
C ARG A 4 -27.49 23.71 37.30
N LYS A 5 -27.70 24.66 36.38
CA LYS A 5 -28.22 24.34 35.02
C LYS A 5 -27.25 24.53 33.86
N GLY A 6 -25.96 24.76 34.10
CA GLY A 6 -24.99 25.03 33.03
C GLY A 6 -23.94 23.94 32.72
N TRP A 7 -23.72 23.00 33.64
CA TRP A 7 -22.56 22.07 33.48
C TRP A 7 -22.83 20.86 32.60
N GLY A 8 -24.04 20.36 32.59
CA GLY A 8 -24.41 19.21 31.74
C GLY A 8 -24.44 19.50 30.23
N GLN A 9 -24.74 20.75 29.84
CA GLN A 9 -24.73 21.15 28.41
C GLN A 9 -23.31 21.38 27.90
N LYS A 10 -22.41 21.91 28.70
CA LYS A 10 -20.98 22.10 28.33
C LYS A 10 -20.25 20.77 28.23
N LEU A 11 -20.63 19.76 29.03
CA LEU A 11 -20.07 18.42 28.97
C LEU A 11 -20.48 17.69 27.69
N LYS A 12 -21.72 17.86 27.21
CA LYS A 12 -22.23 17.28 25.96
C LYS A 12 -21.57 17.89 24.71
N LEU A 13 -21.22 19.18 24.76
CA LEU A 13 -20.53 19.83 23.63
C LEU A 13 -19.06 19.41 23.51
N ALA A 14 -18.41 19.00 24.60
CA ALA A 14 -17.01 18.58 24.60
C ALA A 14 -16.84 17.09 24.23
N THR A 15 -17.85 16.25 24.44
CA THR A 15 -17.77 14.80 24.13
C THR A 15 -17.91 14.49 22.64
N VAL A 16 -18.65 15.30 21.88
CA VAL A 16 -18.84 15.08 20.43
C VAL A 16 -17.53 15.20 19.64
N PRO A 17 -16.71 16.25 19.80
CA PRO A 17 -15.42 16.33 19.10
C PRO A 17 -14.42 15.25 19.55
N LEU A 18 -14.49 14.79 20.81
CA LEU A 18 -13.61 13.73 21.30
C LEU A 18 -13.94 12.37 20.65
N ILE A 19 -15.23 12.07 20.44
CA ILE A 19 -15.68 10.85 19.76
C ILE A 19 -15.34 10.93 18.26
N LEU A 20 -15.50 12.08 17.62
CA LEU A 20 -15.10 12.29 16.21
C LEU A 20 -13.58 12.17 16.01
N ALA A 21 -12.78 12.64 16.96
CA ALA A 21 -11.32 12.49 16.92
C ALA A 21 -10.87 11.02 17.07
N SER A 22 -11.59 10.20 17.83
CA SER A 22 -11.27 8.78 17.98
C SER A 22 -11.62 7.94 16.75
N LEU A 23 -12.59 8.35 15.93
CA LEU A 23 -12.95 7.69 14.67
C LEU A 23 -11.93 7.94 13.55
N ALA A 24 -11.19 9.04 13.60
CA ALA A 24 -10.15 9.37 12.63
C ALA A 24 -8.88 8.48 12.75
N ALA A 25 -8.72 7.74 13.86
CA ALA A 25 -7.53 6.94 14.16
C ALA A 25 -7.49 5.58 13.43
N CYS A 26 -8.53 5.18 12.69
CA CYS A 26 -8.63 3.86 12.06
C CYS A 26 -8.29 3.81 10.57
N ALA A 27 -7.79 4.90 9.97
CA ALA A 27 -7.36 4.87 8.57
C ALA A 27 -6.03 4.10 8.45
N THR A 28 -6.08 2.95 7.79
CA THR A 28 -4.87 2.17 7.50
C THR A 28 -3.99 2.94 6.51
N PRO A 29 -2.74 3.27 6.86
CA PRO A 29 -1.86 4.00 5.96
C PRO A 29 -1.54 3.15 4.72
N PHE A 30 -1.43 3.81 3.57
CA PHE A 30 -0.89 3.19 2.36
C PHE A 30 0.61 2.99 2.56
N LYS A 31 1.12 1.80 2.25
CA LYS A 31 2.53 1.45 2.41
C LYS A 31 3.10 1.06 1.06
N ALA A 32 4.19 1.69 0.68
CA ALA A 32 4.94 1.37 -0.53
C ALA A 32 6.42 1.12 -0.19
N ASP A 33 7.02 0.14 -0.86
CA ASP A 33 8.46 -0.08 -0.86
C ASP A 33 9.03 0.59 -2.11
N VAL A 34 9.99 1.50 -1.93
CA VAL A 34 10.58 2.30 -3.00
C VAL A 34 12.07 2.04 -3.06
N SER A 35 12.55 1.57 -4.21
CA SER A 35 13.97 1.42 -4.52
C SER A 35 14.39 2.41 -5.59
N ARG A 36 15.58 3.00 -5.45
CA ARG A 36 16.07 4.04 -6.35
C ARG A 36 17.55 3.86 -6.63
N TYR A 37 17.91 4.13 -7.86
CA TYR A 37 19.29 4.17 -8.34
C TYR A 37 19.49 5.45 -9.14
N GLN A 38 20.56 6.17 -8.87
CA GLN A 38 20.86 7.40 -9.61
C GLN A 38 22.34 7.50 -9.96
N SER A 39 22.60 8.14 -11.10
CA SER A 39 23.93 8.51 -11.58
C SER A 39 23.85 9.92 -12.11
N GLN A 40 24.51 10.89 -11.50
CA GLN A 40 24.65 12.27 -11.98
C GLN A 40 23.35 12.93 -12.49
N LEU A 41 22.21 12.68 -11.80
CA LEU A 41 20.97 13.39 -12.12
C LEU A 41 21.19 14.90 -11.91
N PRO A 42 20.96 15.75 -12.94
CA PRO A 42 21.10 17.18 -12.79
C PRO A 42 20.21 17.75 -11.70
N ALA A 43 20.73 18.69 -10.92
CA ALA A 43 19.94 19.32 -9.88
C ALA A 43 18.78 20.14 -10.48
N PRO A 44 17.63 20.21 -9.81
CA PRO A 44 16.52 21.08 -10.20
C PRO A 44 16.97 22.52 -10.35
N GLY A 45 16.46 23.24 -11.35
CA GLY A 45 16.82 24.63 -11.61
C GLY A 45 18.13 24.85 -12.40
N ALA A 46 18.83 23.78 -12.81
CA ALA A 46 20.03 23.87 -13.65
C ALA A 46 19.73 24.20 -15.14
N GLY A 47 18.51 24.56 -15.47
CA GLY A 47 18.07 24.85 -16.85
C GLY A 47 17.65 23.58 -17.63
N GLU A 48 17.61 22.44 -16.98
CA GLU A 48 17.17 21.22 -17.61
C GLU A 48 15.65 21.21 -17.76
N SER A 49 15.18 20.75 -18.92
CA SER A 49 13.79 20.55 -19.23
C SER A 49 13.48 19.05 -19.32
N TYR A 50 12.28 18.67 -18.94
CA TYR A 50 11.86 17.26 -19.00
C TYR A 50 10.58 17.11 -19.83
N TYR A 51 10.35 15.89 -20.30
CA TYR A 51 9.10 15.46 -20.90
C TYR A 51 8.77 14.03 -20.46
N VAL A 52 7.50 13.78 -20.06
CA VAL A 52 7.06 12.46 -19.62
C VAL A 52 6.61 11.63 -20.82
N VAL A 53 7.11 10.41 -20.94
CA VAL A 53 6.75 9.45 -21.98
C VAL A 53 6.42 8.10 -21.37
N ALA A 54 5.56 7.32 -22.04
CA ALA A 54 5.31 5.94 -21.65
C ALA A 54 6.56 5.09 -21.90
N ASP A 55 6.94 4.26 -20.91
CA ASP A 55 8.01 3.28 -21.11
C ASP A 55 7.50 2.08 -21.89
N ASP A 56 6.28 1.60 -21.61
CA ASP A 56 5.57 0.62 -22.45
C ASP A 56 4.84 1.35 -23.59
N PRO A 57 5.17 1.05 -24.85
CA PRO A 57 4.46 1.60 -26.02
C PRO A 57 2.95 1.32 -26.02
N ALA A 58 2.49 0.28 -25.34
CA ALA A 58 1.06 -0.06 -25.24
C ALA A 58 0.26 0.98 -24.44
N LEU A 59 0.91 1.72 -23.55
CA LEU A 59 0.29 2.79 -22.75
C LEU A 59 0.30 4.13 -23.49
N ALA A 60 1.11 4.29 -24.53
CA ALA A 60 1.28 5.54 -25.22
C ALA A 60 -0.03 6.05 -25.85
N GLY A 61 -0.37 7.32 -25.61
CA GLY A 61 -1.58 7.96 -26.12
C GLY A 61 -2.88 7.58 -25.41
N GLY A 62 -2.82 6.75 -24.35
CA GLY A 62 -3.97 6.41 -23.53
C GLY A 62 -4.36 7.56 -22.60
N LEU A 63 -5.69 7.80 -22.43
CA LEU A 63 -6.20 8.83 -21.50
C LEU A 63 -5.83 8.52 -20.04
N GLU A 64 -5.79 7.25 -19.68
CA GLU A 64 -5.38 6.83 -18.32
C GLU A 64 -3.91 7.14 -18.07
N PHE A 65 -3.05 6.84 -19.06
CA PHE A 65 -1.63 7.20 -18.98
C PHE A 65 -1.44 8.70 -18.83
N ALA A 66 -2.13 9.51 -19.66
CA ALA A 66 -2.04 10.98 -19.60
C ALA A 66 -2.38 11.50 -18.18
N GLN A 67 -3.45 10.98 -17.56
CA GLN A 67 -3.83 11.36 -16.21
C GLN A 67 -2.76 11.03 -15.16
N TYR A 68 -2.05 9.91 -15.31
CA TYR A 68 -0.99 9.55 -14.37
C TYR A 68 0.33 10.25 -14.69
N ALA A 69 0.60 10.55 -15.97
CA ALA A 69 1.72 11.39 -16.38
C ALA A 69 1.62 12.81 -15.77
N ASP A 70 0.42 13.40 -15.75
CA ASP A 70 0.15 14.69 -15.09
C ASP A 70 0.58 14.70 -13.61
N LEU A 71 0.45 13.56 -12.91
CA LEU A 71 0.90 13.45 -11.51
C LEU A 71 2.43 13.48 -11.40
N VAL A 72 3.11 12.80 -12.31
CA VAL A 72 4.59 12.82 -12.37
C VAL A 72 5.08 14.22 -12.72
N GLU A 73 4.46 14.86 -13.71
CA GLU A 73 4.75 16.24 -14.13
C GLU A 73 4.57 17.23 -12.98
N ALA A 74 3.47 17.11 -12.24
CA ALA A 74 3.23 17.95 -11.06
C ALA A 74 4.34 17.82 -10.00
N GLN A 75 4.86 16.60 -9.80
CA GLN A 75 5.97 16.39 -8.87
C GLN A 75 7.31 16.92 -9.40
N MET A 76 7.60 16.72 -10.69
CA MET A 76 8.81 17.26 -11.33
C MET A 76 8.82 18.78 -11.30
N ASN A 77 7.68 19.42 -11.61
CA ASN A 77 7.49 20.86 -11.52
C ASN A 77 7.67 21.37 -10.08
N ARG A 78 7.15 20.65 -9.08
CA ARG A 78 7.34 20.97 -7.66
C ARG A 78 8.83 20.94 -7.26
N LEU A 79 9.60 20.04 -7.84
CA LEU A 79 11.04 19.95 -7.62
C LEU A 79 11.81 21.07 -8.31
N GLY A 80 11.22 21.78 -9.29
CA GLY A 80 11.82 22.88 -10.00
C GLY A 80 12.43 22.53 -11.36
N TYR A 81 12.09 21.37 -11.93
CA TYR A 81 12.38 21.07 -13.33
C TYR A 81 11.37 21.77 -14.24
N ALA A 82 11.81 22.22 -15.42
CA ALA A 82 10.94 22.86 -16.40
C ALA A 82 10.36 21.83 -17.36
N GLU A 83 9.04 21.90 -17.61
CA GLU A 83 8.40 21.03 -18.60
C GLU A 83 8.71 21.51 -20.03
N ALA A 84 9.03 20.58 -20.93
CA ALA A 84 9.26 20.87 -22.36
C ALA A 84 7.95 20.71 -23.13
N ALA A 85 7.82 21.44 -24.24
CA ALA A 85 6.62 21.35 -25.09
C ALA A 85 6.51 20.04 -25.90
N SER A 86 7.62 19.34 -26.10
CA SER A 86 7.66 18.05 -26.80
C SER A 86 8.86 17.21 -26.34
N PRO A 87 8.84 15.88 -26.59
CA PRO A 87 9.97 15.01 -26.26
C PRO A 87 11.29 15.46 -26.91
N GLU A 88 11.23 15.99 -28.12
CA GLU A 88 12.41 16.44 -28.88
C GLU A 88 13.01 17.72 -28.32
N ALA A 89 12.21 18.53 -27.63
CA ALA A 89 12.65 19.76 -27.00
C ALA A 89 13.17 19.56 -25.58
N ALA A 90 12.95 18.39 -25.01
CA ALA A 90 13.35 18.05 -23.66
C ALA A 90 14.85 17.69 -23.61
N SER A 91 15.52 18.05 -22.52
CA SER A 91 16.88 17.57 -22.21
C SER A 91 16.84 16.23 -21.43
N LEU A 92 15.74 15.97 -20.73
CA LEU A 92 15.50 14.76 -19.96
C LEU A 92 14.19 14.08 -20.42
N LEU A 93 14.24 12.77 -20.66
CA LEU A 93 13.05 11.99 -20.92
C LEU A 93 12.71 11.19 -19.64
N VAL A 94 11.55 11.46 -19.08
CA VAL A 94 11.00 10.73 -17.93
C VAL A 94 10.12 9.62 -18.46
N ARG A 95 10.65 8.39 -18.49
CA ARG A 95 9.90 7.20 -18.88
C ARG A 95 9.13 6.70 -17.67
N PHE A 96 7.82 6.60 -17.82
CA PHE A 96 6.93 6.21 -16.75
C PHE A 96 6.10 5.00 -17.16
N ASP A 97 5.98 4.05 -16.24
CA ASP A 97 5.18 2.84 -16.40
C ASP A 97 4.46 2.50 -15.10
N TYR A 98 3.32 1.83 -15.21
CA TYR A 98 2.55 1.33 -14.08
C TYR A 98 1.91 -0.01 -14.40
N ASP A 99 1.90 -0.90 -13.42
CA ASP A 99 1.36 -2.25 -13.54
C ASP A 99 0.68 -2.70 -12.26
N ILE A 100 -0.20 -3.68 -12.41
CA ILE A 100 -0.85 -4.41 -11.32
C ILE A 100 -0.91 -5.89 -11.67
N ASP A 101 -0.53 -6.76 -10.74
CA ASP A 101 -0.61 -8.19 -10.94
C ASP A 101 -2.07 -8.70 -10.96
N LYS A 102 -2.25 -9.95 -11.38
CA LYS A 102 -3.58 -10.61 -11.46
C LYS A 102 -4.18 -10.90 -10.09
N GLY A 103 -3.45 -10.58 -9.02
CA GLY A 103 -3.84 -10.89 -7.65
C GLY A 103 -3.57 -12.34 -7.25
N ARG A 104 -3.35 -12.52 -5.95
CA ARG A 104 -3.14 -13.82 -5.30
C ARG A 104 -4.15 -14.00 -4.19
N GLU A 105 -4.84 -15.11 -4.18
CA GLU A 105 -5.74 -15.46 -3.10
C GLU A 105 -4.94 -15.82 -1.85
N LYS A 106 -5.31 -15.21 -0.73
CA LYS A 106 -4.82 -15.55 0.60
C LYS A 106 -5.98 -15.96 1.48
N VAL A 107 -5.78 -17.00 2.27
CA VAL A 107 -6.76 -17.50 3.21
C VAL A 107 -6.34 -17.10 4.62
N ARG A 108 -7.24 -16.45 5.34
CA ARG A 108 -7.08 -16.11 6.75
C ARG A 108 -8.09 -16.90 7.57
N SER A 109 -7.65 -17.58 8.60
CA SER A 109 -8.55 -18.16 9.59
C SER A 109 -9.13 -17.03 10.45
N THR A 110 -10.45 -16.92 10.48
CA THR A 110 -11.20 -15.99 11.35
C THR A 110 -11.59 -16.66 12.68
N GLY A 111 -11.19 -17.94 12.87
CA GLY A 111 -11.46 -18.66 14.10
C GLY A 111 -10.89 -17.92 15.31
N PHE A 112 -11.70 -17.75 16.34
CA PHE A 112 -11.22 -17.39 17.66
C PHE A 112 -10.13 -18.41 18.03
N ALA A 113 -8.92 -17.94 18.29
CA ALA A 113 -7.91 -18.78 18.91
C ALA A 113 -8.54 -19.29 20.23
N ASP A 114 -8.84 -20.58 20.28
CA ASP A 114 -9.30 -21.21 21.51
C ASP A 114 -8.27 -20.87 22.60
N PRO A 115 -8.65 -20.13 23.67
CA PRO A 115 -7.71 -19.78 24.73
C PRO A 115 -7.09 -21.00 25.41
N PHE A 116 -7.67 -22.19 25.19
CA PHE A 116 -7.16 -23.47 25.66
C PHE A 116 -6.22 -24.17 24.68
N TYR A 117 -6.06 -23.68 23.44
CA TYR A 117 -5.07 -24.19 22.50
C TYR A 117 -3.75 -23.42 22.65
N SER A 118 -3.17 -23.53 23.84
CA SER A 118 -1.80 -23.09 24.06
C SER A 118 -0.86 -24.08 23.36
N PRO A 119 0.07 -23.64 22.51
CA PRO A 119 1.11 -24.51 21.92
C PRO A 119 1.94 -25.24 22.97
N TRP A 120 1.87 -24.76 24.21
CA TRP A 120 2.59 -25.34 25.34
C TRP A 120 2.00 -26.67 25.85
N TYR A 121 0.72 -26.94 25.60
CA TYR A 121 0.09 -28.19 26.02
C TYR A 121 0.31 -29.39 25.07
N GLY A 122 0.93 -29.17 23.94
CA GLY A 122 1.18 -30.21 22.93
C GLY A 122 2.35 -31.14 23.23
N PHE A 123 3.19 -30.85 24.25
CA PHE A 123 4.43 -31.60 24.50
C PHE A 123 4.39 -32.60 25.66
N SER A 124 3.25 -32.83 26.30
CA SER A 124 3.15 -33.83 27.37
C SER A 124 2.00 -34.78 27.14
N ARG A 125 2.12 -35.66 26.17
CA ARG A 125 1.39 -36.93 26.20
C ARG A 125 2.35 -38.06 26.36
N PRO A 126 2.46 -38.65 27.60
CA PRO A 126 3.10 -39.93 27.76
C PRO A 126 2.25 -41.02 27.10
N TYR A 127 2.94 -41.90 26.42
CA TYR A 127 2.44 -43.18 25.92
C TYR A 127 1.53 -43.88 26.95
N TYR A 128 0.23 -43.83 26.74
CA TYR A 128 -0.66 -44.84 27.27
C TYR A 128 -1.49 -45.44 26.13
N ARG A 129 -1.00 -46.56 25.67
CA ARG A 129 -1.70 -47.51 24.81
C ARG A 129 -2.83 -48.11 25.63
N SER A 130 -4.05 -47.59 25.52
CA SER A 130 -5.23 -48.22 26.09
C SER A 130 -6.01 -48.92 25.01
N TYR A 131 -5.96 -50.24 25.14
CA TYR A 131 -6.84 -51.21 24.47
C TYR A 131 -8.24 -51.08 25.07
N TYR A 132 -9.12 -50.28 24.52
CA TYR A 132 -10.55 -50.45 24.58
C TYR A 132 -11.21 -49.64 23.47
N ARG A 133 -11.63 -50.35 22.41
CA ARG A 133 -12.61 -49.85 21.46
C ARG A 133 -13.98 -50.25 21.92
N PRO A 134 -14.91 -49.35 22.25
CA PRO A 134 -16.32 -49.64 22.17
C PRO A 134 -16.78 -49.42 20.72
N ARG A 135 -17.21 -50.52 20.10
CA ARG A 135 -18.01 -50.48 18.90
C ARG A 135 -19.39 -49.88 19.28
N PHE A 136 -19.61 -48.64 18.97
CA PHE A 136 -20.95 -48.09 18.91
C PHE A 136 -21.36 -47.97 17.45
N TYR A 137 -22.19 -48.90 17.01
CA TYR A 137 -23.09 -48.74 15.90
C TYR A 137 -24.17 -47.76 16.33
N GLY A 138 -24.14 -46.55 15.84
CA GLY A 138 -25.18 -45.54 16.00
C GLY A 138 -25.32 -44.80 14.68
N ARG A 139 -26.29 -45.23 13.88
CA ARG A 139 -26.82 -44.43 12.78
C ARG A 139 -27.43 -43.17 13.40
N THR A 140 -26.71 -42.08 13.45
CA THR A 140 -27.31 -40.78 13.75
C THR A 140 -27.58 -40.09 12.42
N TRP A 141 -28.83 -39.82 12.18
CA TRP A 141 -29.31 -38.94 11.14
C TRP A 141 -28.70 -37.57 11.36
N GLY A 142 -27.71 -37.22 10.57
CA GLY A 142 -27.13 -35.88 10.58
C GLY A 142 -28.06 -34.90 9.89
N TYR A 143 -28.99 -34.35 10.61
CA TYR A 143 -29.47 -33.02 10.30
C TYR A 143 -28.27 -32.09 10.56
N GLY A 144 -27.71 -31.51 9.48
CA GLY A 144 -26.66 -30.53 9.59
C GLY A 144 -27.17 -29.31 10.35
N PHE A 145 -26.94 -29.30 11.64
CA PHE A 145 -26.99 -28.06 12.41
C PHE A 145 -25.79 -27.22 11.94
N TYR A 146 -26.08 -26.21 11.17
CA TYR A 146 -25.16 -25.11 10.94
C TYR A 146 -24.97 -24.41 12.29
N ASP A 147 -23.90 -24.74 13.00
CA ASP A 147 -23.54 -24.09 14.24
C ASP A 147 -22.53 -22.96 13.90
N PRO A 148 -22.98 -21.69 13.92
CA PRO A 148 -22.10 -20.55 13.62
C PRO A 148 -20.92 -20.42 14.59
N TRP A 149 -20.92 -21.15 15.72
CA TRP A 149 -19.87 -21.13 16.74
C TRP A 149 -18.73 -22.11 16.44
N PHE A 150 -18.97 -23.11 15.58
CA PHE A 150 -17.98 -24.10 15.17
C PHE A 150 -17.53 -23.96 13.72
N ASP A 151 -18.12 -23.05 12.98
CA ASP A 151 -17.61 -22.71 11.66
C ASP A 151 -16.32 -21.90 11.85
N ASN A 152 -15.19 -22.59 11.86
CA ASN A 152 -13.87 -21.99 11.72
C ASN A 152 -13.82 -21.38 10.31
N GLY A 153 -14.52 -20.24 10.16
CA GLY A 153 -14.62 -19.52 8.91
C GLY A 153 -13.22 -19.19 8.41
N TYR A 154 -12.91 -19.70 7.24
CA TYR A 154 -11.78 -19.22 6.47
C TYR A 154 -12.30 -18.10 5.61
N GLU A 155 -11.77 -16.91 5.79
CA GLU A 155 -12.00 -15.80 4.90
C GLU A 155 -10.89 -15.78 3.84
N SER A 156 -11.27 -15.95 2.59
CA SER A 156 -10.34 -15.75 1.48
C SER A 156 -10.40 -14.30 1.02
N TYR A 157 -9.25 -13.69 0.78
CA TYR A 157 -9.14 -12.36 0.22
C TYR A 157 -8.05 -12.32 -0.83
N THR A 158 -8.28 -11.53 -1.87
CA THR A 158 -7.30 -11.35 -2.94
C THR A 158 -6.36 -10.20 -2.59
N VAL A 159 -5.08 -10.43 -2.78
CA VAL A 159 -4.01 -9.45 -2.59
C VAL A 159 -3.37 -9.17 -3.93
N TYR A 160 -3.30 -7.91 -4.29
CA TYR A 160 -2.68 -7.41 -5.52
C TYR A 160 -1.34 -6.76 -5.19
N THR A 161 -0.37 -6.94 -6.06
CA THR A 161 0.88 -6.17 -6.08
C THR A 161 0.76 -5.16 -7.20
N SER A 162 0.78 -3.88 -6.86
CA SER A 162 0.83 -2.79 -7.81
C SER A 162 2.21 -2.15 -7.80
N GLY A 163 2.67 -1.66 -8.94
CA GLY A 163 3.96 -1.03 -9.08
C GLY A 163 3.92 0.14 -10.05
N ILE A 164 4.86 1.07 -9.86
CA ILE A 164 5.26 2.04 -10.87
C ILE A 164 6.75 1.94 -11.08
N GLU A 165 7.18 2.15 -12.31
CA GLU A 165 8.59 2.33 -12.68
C GLU A 165 8.78 3.71 -13.29
N MET A 166 9.85 4.37 -12.89
CA MET A 166 10.22 5.66 -13.42
C MET A 166 11.71 5.67 -13.75
N LYS A 167 12.02 6.04 -14.97
CA LYS A 167 13.36 6.10 -15.52
C LYS A 167 13.59 7.48 -16.10
N ILE A 168 14.73 8.11 -15.81
CA ILE A 168 15.08 9.40 -16.38
C ILE A 168 16.33 9.22 -17.22
N ASP A 169 16.19 9.48 -18.50
CA ASP A 169 17.26 9.38 -19.48
C ASP A 169 17.64 10.77 -20.00
N ARG A 170 18.91 10.99 -20.29
CA ARG A 170 19.37 12.15 -21.03
C ARG A 170 18.92 12.03 -22.48
N ALA A 171 18.08 12.95 -22.97
CA ALA A 171 17.48 12.87 -24.29
C ALA A 171 18.51 12.77 -25.42
N ALA A 172 19.63 13.53 -25.31
CA ALA A 172 20.65 13.59 -26.34
C ALA A 172 21.49 12.31 -26.47
N THR A 173 21.71 11.55 -25.41
CA THR A 173 22.63 10.41 -25.37
C THR A 173 21.94 9.07 -25.07
N GLY A 174 20.72 9.12 -24.53
CA GLY A 174 20.03 7.94 -24.02
C GLY A 174 20.63 7.39 -22.71
N GLU A 175 21.54 8.13 -22.08
CA GLU A 175 22.16 7.74 -20.82
C GLU A 175 21.14 7.73 -19.69
N ARG A 176 21.06 6.59 -18.94
CA ARG A 176 20.22 6.47 -17.75
C ARG A 176 20.80 7.24 -16.57
N LEU A 177 20.06 8.25 -16.11
CA LEU A 177 20.46 9.12 -14.99
C LEU A 177 19.77 8.74 -13.69
N PHE A 178 18.56 8.20 -13.78
CA PHE A 178 17.77 7.74 -12.65
C PHE A 178 16.91 6.53 -13.02
N GLU A 179 16.77 5.64 -12.08
CA GLU A 179 15.83 4.52 -12.16
C GLU A 179 15.20 4.30 -10.78
N GLY A 180 13.88 4.32 -10.71
CA GLY A 180 13.12 4.10 -9.48
C GLY A 180 11.99 3.15 -9.69
N LYS A 181 11.72 2.33 -8.66
CA LYS A 181 10.59 1.42 -8.60
C LYS A 181 9.89 1.57 -7.26
N ALA A 182 8.57 1.82 -7.30
CA ALA A 182 7.73 1.83 -6.11
C ALA A 182 6.70 0.71 -6.21
N GLN A 183 6.56 -0.09 -5.17
CA GLN A 183 5.63 -1.23 -5.13
C GLN A 183 4.80 -1.20 -3.86
N ALA A 184 3.53 -1.57 -3.98
CA ALA A 184 2.61 -1.73 -2.84
C ALA A 184 1.82 -3.03 -2.94
N VAL A 185 1.53 -3.59 -1.78
CA VAL A 185 0.66 -4.76 -1.64
C VAL A 185 -0.65 -4.30 -1.02
N SER A 186 -1.76 -4.53 -1.73
CA SER A 186 -3.09 -4.03 -1.37
C SER A 186 -4.18 -5.06 -1.65
N THR A 187 -5.31 -4.96 -0.96
CA THR A 187 -6.54 -5.68 -1.30
C THR A 187 -7.37 -4.96 -2.36
N SER A 188 -6.96 -3.75 -2.76
CA SER A 188 -7.59 -2.98 -3.83
C SER A 188 -6.80 -3.15 -5.13
N SER A 189 -7.52 -3.31 -6.25
CA SER A 189 -6.95 -3.32 -7.60
C SER A 189 -7.20 -2.00 -8.36
N ARG A 190 -7.70 -0.96 -7.70
CA ARG A 190 -8.06 0.32 -8.34
C ARG A 190 -6.82 1.17 -8.58
N LEU A 191 -6.37 1.25 -9.83
CA LEU A 191 -5.21 2.05 -10.24
C LEU A 191 -5.38 3.53 -9.88
N GLN A 192 -6.59 4.09 -9.97
CA GLN A 192 -6.90 5.48 -9.60
C GLN A 192 -6.60 5.79 -8.13
N TYR A 193 -6.56 4.78 -7.27
CA TYR A 193 -6.15 4.93 -5.87
C TYR A 193 -4.67 4.59 -5.68
N LEU A 194 -4.18 3.56 -6.38
CA LEU A 194 -2.84 3.02 -6.16
C LEU A 194 -1.76 3.90 -6.78
N VAL A 195 -1.93 4.31 -8.05
CA VAL A 195 -0.89 5.06 -8.78
C VAL A 195 -0.59 6.42 -8.15
N PRO A 196 -1.58 7.26 -7.75
CA PRO A 196 -1.26 8.53 -7.09
C PRO A 196 -0.44 8.36 -5.82
N ASN A 197 -0.75 7.35 -5.00
CA ASN A 197 0.00 7.07 -3.78
C ASN A 197 1.41 6.52 -4.07
N LEU A 198 1.57 5.71 -5.12
CA LEU A 198 2.88 5.20 -5.55
C LEU A 198 3.75 6.34 -6.10
N VAL A 199 3.18 7.26 -6.90
CA VAL A 199 3.89 8.44 -7.38
C VAL A 199 4.31 9.32 -6.20
N GLU A 200 3.42 9.58 -5.24
CA GLU A 200 3.78 10.34 -4.05
C GLU A 200 4.90 9.66 -3.25
N ALA A 201 4.86 8.33 -3.11
CA ALA A 201 5.91 7.57 -2.47
C ALA A 201 7.24 7.68 -3.24
N MET A 202 7.22 7.57 -4.58
CA MET A 202 8.40 7.69 -5.43
C MET A 202 9.10 9.05 -5.26
N PHE A 203 8.34 10.12 -5.13
CA PHE A 203 8.86 11.47 -5.01
C PHE A 203 9.13 11.93 -3.57
N THR A 204 8.82 11.12 -2.56
CA THR A 204 9.20 11.41 -1.18
C THR A 204 10.71 11.33 -1.02
N ASP A 205 11.37 12.44 -0.61
CA ASP A 205 12.84 12.58 -0.50
C ASP A 205 13.59 12.29 -1.82
N PHE A 206 12.97 12.63 -2.95
CA PHE A 206 13.58 12.45 -4.28
C PHE A 206 14.82 13.37 -4.46
N PRO A 207 15.90 12.91 -5.11
CA PRO A 207 16.10 11.61 -5.74
C PRO A 207 16.56 10.51 -4.75
N GLY A 208 16.85 10.82 -3.48
CA GLY A 208 17.30 9.89 -2.47
C GLY A 208 18.75 9.42 -2.64
N ASN A 209 19.14 8.38 -1.93
CA ASN A 209 20.44 7.75 -2.06
C ASN A 209 20.38 6.58 -3.04
N SER A 210 21.40 6.45 -3.90
CA SER A 210 21.48 5.35 -4.88
C SER A 210 21.65 4.01 -4.18
N GLY A 211 20.84 3.00 -4.58
CA GLY A 211 20.85 1.66 -4.01
C GLY A 211 20.07 1.51 -2.69
N GLU A 212 19.34 2.53 -2.27
CA GLU A 212 18.52 2.49 -1.05
C GLU A 212 17.10 1.99 -1.35
N THR A 213 16.59 1.14 -0.46
CA THR A 213 15.18 0.75 -0.45
C THR A 213 14.51 1.31 0.79
N LEU A 214 13.45 2.08 0.61
CA LEU A 214 12.70 2.74 1.68
C LEU A 214 11.27 2.20 1.74
N ARG A 215 10.77 1.96 2.95
CA ARG A 215 9.34 1.75 3.16
C ARG A 215 8.68 3.06 3.52
N ILE A 216 7.83 3.55 2.66
CA ILE A 216 7.11 4.81 2.80
C ILE A 216 5.68 4.51 3.20
N SER A 217 5.20 5.17 4.27
CA SER A 217 3.82 5.08 4.72
C SER A 217 3.14 6.42 4.47
N ILE A 218 2.11 6.40 3.63
CA ILE A 218 1.30 7.57 3.32
C ILE A 218 0.02 7.46 4.13
N ALA A 219 -0.14 8.34 5.10
CA ALA A 219 -1.39 8.49 5.85
C ALA A 219 -2.13 9.72 5.32
N PRO A 220 -3.45 9.81 5.51
CA PRO A 220 -4.22 10.99 5.11
C PRO A 220 -3.66 12.32 5.63
N GLU A 221 -2.88 12.29 6.70
CA GLU A 221 -2.34 13.47 7.36
C GLU A 221 -0.82 13.44 7.60
N LYS A 222 -0.14 12.31 7.50
CA LYS A 222 1.31 12.19 7.80
C LYS A 222 1.99 11.11 6.96
N LYS A 223 3.11 11.47 6.33
CA LYS A 223 4.06 10.52 5.74
C LYS A 223 5.04 10.03 6.80
N THR A 224 5.28 8.72 6.84
CA THR A 224 6.36 8.14 7.64
C THR A 224 7.28 7.35 6.72
N VAL A 225 8.55 7.72 6.70
CA VAL A 225 9.61 7.01 5.97
C VAL A 225 10.33 6.07 6.93
N ARG A 226 10.46 4.81 6.57
CA ARG A 226 11.22 3.81 7.32
C ARG A 226 12.13 3.05 6.37
N LYS A 227 13.42 2.97 6.72
CA LYS A 227 14.40 2.15 6.01
C LYS A 227 14.08 0.67 6.21
N VAL A 228 14.20 -0.12 5.15
CA VAL A 228 14.05 -1.58 5.17
C VAL A 228 15.43 -2.16 4.92
N ASP A 229 16.02 -2.77 5.96
CA ASP A 229 17.31 -3.46 5.89
C ASP A 229 17.12 -4.86 5.32
#